data_3de340fb5d35661bc105ef8356f809c3
#
_entry.id   3de340fb5d35661bc105ef8356f809c3
#
_cell.length_a   1.000
_cell.length_b   1.000
_cell.length_c   1.000
_cell.angle_alpha   90.00
_cell.angle_beta   90.00
_cell.angle_gamma   90.00
#
_symmetry.space_group_name_H-M   'P 1'
#
loop_
_entity.id
_entity.type
_entity.pdbx_description
1 polymer ?
#
loop_
_entity_poly.entity_id
_entity_poly.type
_entity_poly.pdbx_seq_one_letter_code
_entity_poly.pdbx_strand_id
1 'polypeptide(L)'
;MNQQTGHPKGLYILFFTEMWERFSYYGMRAILVLFLTKQLMMDKAFSSELYGSFTGLVYLTPIIGGYMADRYWGNRKSIIVGGFMMAVGQFMLFGSGMLSSTLLSYAALGVLVFGNGFFKPNISTMVGQLYPDNDRRLDSAYTIFYMGINLGAFIAPLVCGWL
;
A
#
# COMPACT_ATOMS: atom_id res chain seq x y z
N MET A 1 26.08 -15.48 25.42
CA MET A 1 25.31 -14.92 24.28
C MET A 1 23.85 -15.21 24.52
N ASN A 2 23.06 -14.20 24.93
CA ASN A 2 21.60 -14.35 25.09
C ASN A 2 20.99 -14.56 23.71
N GLN A 3 20.64 -15.77 23.36
CA GLN A 3 19.79 -16.04 22.20
C GLN A 3 18.41 -15.44 22.53
N GLN A 4 18.10 -14.32 21.94
CA GLN A 4 16.74 -13.79 21.98
C GLN A 4 15.85 -14.82 21.25
N THR A 5 15.03 -15.54 22.00
CA THR A 5 14.17 -16.63 21.50
C THR A 5 12.94 -16.12 20.74
N GLY A 6 12.70 -14.82 20.72
CA GLY A 6 11.53 -14.19 20.07
C GLY A 6 11.89 -13.28 18.89
N HIS A 7 10.89 -12.92 18.11
CA HIS A 7 11.02 -11.91 17.06
C HIS A 7 11.14 -10.49 17.64
N PRO A 8 11.90 -9.59 16.98
CA PRO A 8 12.01 -8.19 17.42
C PRO A 8 10.64 -7.49 17.33
N LYS A 9 10.37 -6.59 18.28
CA LYS A 9 9.11 -5.82 18.31
C LYS A 9 8.82 -5.05 17.01
N GLY A 10 9.87 -4.66 16.28
CA GLY A 10 9.75 -4.03 14.97
C GLY A 10 8.98 -4.86 13.94
N LEU A 11 9.09 -6.20 13.98
CA LEU A 11 8.36 -7.07 13.07
C LEU A 11 6.84 -6.90 13.22
N TYR A 12 6.33 -6.83 14.45
CA TYR A 12 4.89 -6.67 14.69
C TYR A 12 4.40 -5.29 14.23
N ILE A 13 5.22 -4.25 14.39
CA ILE A 13 4.90 -2.91 13.88
C ILE A 13 4.79 -2.96 12.35
N LEU A 14 5.76 -3.56 11.66
CA LEU A 14 5.75 -3.70 10.21
C LEU A 14 4.57 -4.57 9.73
N PHE A 15 4.27 -5.67 10.46
CA PHE A 15 3.12 -6.54 10.19
C PHE A 15 1.80 -5.74 10.20
N PHE A 16 1.51 -5.00 11.28
CA PHE A 16 0.26 -4.24 11.37
C PHE A 16 0.23 -3.07 10.40
N THR A 17 1.36 -2.42 10.14
CA THR A 17 1.46 -1.32 9.17
C THR A 17 1.14 -1.82 7.77
N GLU A 18 1.74 -2.93 7.34
CA GLU A 18 1.46 -3.54 6.03
C GLU A 18 0.03 -4.09 5.96
N MET A 19 -0.45 -4.75 7.02
CA MET A 19 -1.82 -5.27 7.07
C MET A 19 -2.85 -4.14 6.85
N TRP A 20 -2.70 -3.00 7.52
CA TRP A 20 -3.58 -1.84 7.35
C TRP A 20 -3.46 -1.20 5.98
N GLU A 21 -2.24 -1.10 5.46
CA GLU A 21 -2.04 -0.60 4.10
C GLU A 21 -2.72 -1.52 3.07
N ARG A 22 -2.55 -2.83 3.20
CA ARG A 22 -3.23 -3.80 2.32
C ARG A 22 -4.74 -3.72 2.46
N PHE A 23 -5.25 -3.60 3.67
CA PHE A 23 -6.68 -3.38 3.89
C PHE A 23 -7.18 -2.13 3.15
N SER A 24 -6.51 -0.99 3.31
CA SER A 24 -6.87 0.25 2.63
C SER A 24 -6.80 0.13 1.10
N TYR A 25 -5.72 -0.45 0.58
CA TYR A 25 -5.50 -0.59 -0.86
C TYR A 25 -6.51 -1.54 -1.52
N TYR A 26 -6.70 -2.74 -0.97
CA TYR A 26 -7.63 -3.70 -1.55
C TYR A 26 -9.10 -3.31 -1.33
N GLY A 27 -9.43 -2.65 -0.21
CA GLY A 27 -10.74 -2.09 0.03
C GLY A 27 -11.11 -1.03 -0.99
N MET A 28 -10.22 -0.05 -1.21
CA MET A 28 -10.40 0.95 -2.24
C MET A 28 -10.54 0.32 -3.63
N ARG A 29 -9.68 -0.64 -3.98
CA ARG A 29 -9.75 -1.33 -5.28
C ARG A 29 -11.08 -2.06 -5.49
N ALA A 30 -11.64 -2.67 -4.45
CA ALA A 30 -12.90 -3.41 -4.54
C ALA A 30 -14.07 -2.51 -4.97
N ILE A 31 -14.05 -1.24 -4.59
CA ILE A 31 -15.13 -0.28 -4.87
C ILE A 31 -14.78 0.76 -5.93
N LEU A 32 -13.52 0.84 -6.39
CA LEU A 32 -13.05 1.95 -7.24
C LEU A 32 -13.85 2.10 -8.53
N VAL A 33 -14.08 1.02 -9.28
CA VAL A 33 -14.85 1.09 -10.55
C VAL A 33 -16.30 1.51 -10.27
N LEU A 34 -16.89 1.02 -9.19
CA LEU A 34 -18.22 1.41 -8.76
C LEU A 34 -18.28 2.89 -8.39
N PHE A 35 -17.29 3.37 -7.65
CA PHE A 35 -17.15 4.78 -7.29
C PHE A 35 -17.02 5.68 -8.53
N LEU A 36 -16.17 5.34 -9.48
CA LEU A 36 -15.99 6.11 -10.71
C LEU A 36 -17.27 6.14 -11.55
N THR A 37 -17.99 5.03 -11.65
CA THR A 37 -19.19 4.94 -12.48
C THR A 37 -20.43 5.51 -11.81
N LYS A 38 -20.61 5.30 -10.50
CA LYS A 38 -21.85 5.71 -9.80
C LYS A 38 -21.74 7.08 -9.15
N GLN A 39 -20.59 7.41 -8.56
CA GLN A 39 -20.41 8.68 -7.86
C GLN A 39 -19.93 9.79 -8.81
N LEU A 40 -18.99 9.46 -9.70
CA LEU A 40 -18.42 10.44 -10.64
C LEU A 40 -19.08 10.38 -12.03
N MET A 41 -20.07 9.48 -12.22
CA MET A 41 -20.86 9.33 -13.45
C MET A 41 -20.00 9.12 -14.73
N MET A 42 -18.83 8.51 -14.55
CA MET A 42 -17.95 8.18 -15.66
C MET A 42 -18.47 6.97 -16.45
N ASP A 43 -18.16 6.91 -17.74
CA ASP A 43 -18.43 5.73 -18.56
C ASP A 43 -17.77 4.47 -17.98
N LYS A 44 -18.48 3.34 -18.07
CA LYS A 44 -18.02 2.06 -17.50
C LYS A 44 -16.76 1.54 -18.17
N ALA A 45 -16.67 1.64 -19.50
CA ALA A 45 -15.49 1.20 -20.24
C ALA A 45 -14.27 2.01 -19.83
N PHE A 46 -14.41 3.33 -19.80
CA PHE A 46 -13.36 4.25 -19.38
C PHE A 46 -12.93 4.04 -17.91
N SER A 47 -13.89 3.82 -17.00
CA SER A 47 -13.60 3.53 -15.59
C SER A 47 -12.80 2.24 -15.42
N SER A 48 -13.09 1.22 -16.22
CA SER A 48 -12.35 -0.06 -16.22
C SER A 48 -10.94 0.10 -16.77
N GLU A 49 -10.77 0.90 -17.82
CA GLU A 49 -9.46 1.21 -18.40
C GLU A 49 -8.60 2.02 -17.44
N LEU A 50 -9.18 3.02 -16.77
CA LEU A 50 -8.51 3.81 -15.74
C LEU A 50 -8.07 2.94 -14.56
N TYR A 51 -8.93 2.01 -14.12
CA TYR A 51 -8.58 1.03 -13.09
C TYR A 51 -7.41 0.13 -13.52
N GLY A 52 -7.41 -0.33 -14.76
CA GLY A 52 -6.31 -1.13 -15.33
C GLY A 52 -5.00 -0.35 -15.36
N SER A 53 -5.04 0.90 -15.83
CA SER A 53 -3.90 1.80 -15.89
C SER A 53 -3.35 2.12 -14.49
N PHE A 54 -4.22 2.44 -13.54
CA PHE A 54 -3.87 2.64 -12.13
C PHE A 54 -3.14 1.41 -11.56
N THR A 55 -3.72 0.23 -11.76
CA THR A 55 -3.13 -1.03 -11.27
C THR A 55 -1.75 -1.28 -11.89
N GLY A 56 -1.62 -1.10 -13.21
CA GLY A 56 -0.34 -1.24 -13.91
C GLY A 56 0.74 -0.30 -13.36
N LEU A 57 0.41 0.98 -13.17
CA LEU A 57 1.34 1.97 -12.64
C LEU A 57 1.77 1.64 -11.20
N VAL A 58 0.88 1.12 -10.36
CA VAL A 58 1.23 0.68 -8.99
C VAL A 58 2.29 -0.43 -8.99
N TYR A 59 2.36 -1.26 -10.04
CA TYR A 59 3.42 -2.27 -10.16
C TYR A 59 4.73 -1.71 -10.74
N LEU A 60 4.70 -0.60 -11.46
CA LEU A 60 5.90 0.02 -12.03
C LEU A 60 6.61 0.98 -11.05
N THR A 61 5.86 1.74 -10.28
CA THR A 61 6.40 2.76 -9.36
C THR A 61 7.32 2.24 -8.25
N PRO A 62 7.21 0.98 -7.76
CA PRO A 62 8.17 0.41 -6.82
C PRO A 62 9.62 0.42 -7.30
N ILE A 63 9.86 0.38 -8.60
CA ILE A 63 11.22 0.49 -9.17
C ILE A 63 11.80 1.87 -8.83
N ILE A 64 11.01 2.93 -9.01
CA ILE A 64 11.42 4.30 -8.69
C ILE A 64 11.57 4.48 -7.18
N GLY A 65 10.60 4.01 -6.40
CA GLY A 65 10.60 4.14 -4.94
C GLY A 65 11.74 3.39 -4.26
N GLY A 66 12.06 2.18 -4.73
CA GLY A 66 13.23 1.42 -4.26
C GLY A 66 14.55 2.13 -4.59
N TYR A 67 14.73 2.56 -5.84
CA TYR A 67 15.92 3.30 -6.24
C TYR A 67 16.13 4.59 -5.42
N MET A 68 15.06 5.35 -5.18
CA MET A 68 15.12 6.57 -4.38
C MET A 68 15.49 6.28 -2.92
N ALA A 69 14.96 5.19 -2.36
CA ALA A 69 15.28 4.77 -1.01
C ALA A 69 16.74 4.34 -0.88
N ASP A 70 17.23 3.51 -1.79
CA ASP A 70 18.59 2.98 -1.74
C ASP A 70 19.65 4.09 -1.92
N ARG A 71 19.36 5.08 -2.77
CA ARG A 71 20.34 6.10 -3.11
C ARG A 71 20.29 7.35 -2.26
N TYR A 72 19.11 7.77 -1.78
CA TYR A 72 18.96 9.11 -1.19
C TYR A 72 18.34 9.14 0.20
N TRP A 73 17.24 8.42 0.42
CA TRP A 73 16.40 8.66 1.59
C TRP A 73 16.50 7.58 2.67
N GLY A 74 16.87 6.37 2.30
CA GLY A 74 16.78 5.19 3.16
C GLY A 74 15.34 4.68 3.31
N ASN A 75 15.20 3.40 3.65
CA ASN A 75 13.92 2.70 3.66
C ASN A 75 12.91 3.32 4.62
N ARG A 76 13.36 3.71 5.83
CA ARG A 76 12.46 4.28 6.85
C ARG A 76 11.77 5.57 6.39
N LYS A 77 12.51 6.50 5.79
CA LYS A 77 11.95 7.76 5.29
C LYS A 77 11.02 7.51 4.12
N SER A 78 11.39 6.60 3.22
CA SER A 78 10.57 6.24 2.04
C SER A 78 9.25 5.62 2.46
N ILE A 79 9.21 4.76 3.49
CA ILE A 79 7.98 4.20 4.06
C ILE A 79 7.09 5.31 4.64
N ILE A 80 7.65 6.24 5.41
CA ILE A 80 6.89 7.34 6.04
C ILE A 80 6.30 8.26 4.97
N VAL A 81 7.11 8.66 3.98
CA VAL A 81 6.66 9.51 2.86
C VAL A 81 5.59 8.79 2.04
N GLY A 82 5.83 7.52 1.68
CA GLY A 82 4.87 6.71 0.94
C GLY A 82 3.54 6.54 1.69
N GLY A 83 3.59 6.24 2.98
CA GLY A 83 2.41 6.11 3.83
C GLY A 83 1.62 7.42 3.95
N PHE A 84 2.31 8.54 4.12
CA PHE A 84 1.69 9.87 4.14
C PHE A 84 1.04 10.22 2.80
N MET A 85 1.73 9.98 1.68
CA MET A 85 1.17 10.18 0.35
C MET A 85 -0.09 9.34 0.13
N MET A 86 -0.08 8.07 0.55
CA MET A 86 -1.26 7.22 0.43
C MET A 86 -2.43 7.75 1.28
N ALA A 87 -2.18 8.21 2.50
CA ALA A 87 -3.22 8.82 3.34
C ALA A 87 -3.82 10.07 2.65
N VAL A 88 -2.98 10.98 2.15
CA VAL A 88 -3.41 12.16 1.39
C VAL A 88 -4.22 11.74 0.15
N GLY A 89 -3.74 10.76 -0.62
CA GLY A 89 -4.43 10.23 -1.79
C GLY A 89 -5.83 9.69 -1.48
N GLN A 90 -6.00 8.96 -0.37
CA GLN A 90 -7.31 8.47 0.07
C GLN A 90 -8.26 9.62 0.45
N PHE A 91 -7.78 10.64 1.18
CA PHE A 91 -8.58 11.82 1.48
C PHE A 91 -8.95 12.63 0.23
N MET A 92 -8.04 12.75 -0.74
CA MET A 92 -8.32 13.39 -2.02
C MET A 92 -9.37 12.59 -2.80
N LEU A 93 -9.30 11.25 -2.81
CA LEU A 93 -10.29 10.41 -3.48
C LEU A 93 -11.67 10.56 -2.83
N PHE A 94 -11.74 10.57 -1.50
CA PHE A 94 -12.97 10.86 -0.75
C PHE A 94 -13.52 12.25 -1.12
N GLY A 95 -12.68 13.29 -1.08
CA GLY A 95 -13.06 14.66 -1.46
C GLY A 95 -13.52 14.78 -2.92
N SER A 96 -12.95 13.98 -3.83
CA SER A 96 -13.38 13.97 -5.24
C SER A 96 -14.83 13.50 -5.40
N GLY A 97 -15.25 12.53 -4.56
CA GLY A 97 -16.65 12.09 -4.53
C GLY A 97 -17.60 13.14 -3.98
N MET A 98 -17.20 13.87 -2.93
CA MET A 98 -18.02 14.95 -2.37
C MET A 98 -18.17 16.14 -3.33
N LEU A 99 -17.12 16.47 -4.07
CA LEU A 99 -17.09 17.59 -5.01
C LEU A 99 -17.50 17.19 -6.45
N SER A 100 -17.77 15.90 -6.68
CA SER A 100 -18.00 15.32 -8.02
C SER A 100 -16.92 15.72 -9.03
N SER A 101 -15.67 15.80 -8.57
CA SER A 101 -14.54 16.31 -9.36
C SER A 101 -13.69 15.17 -9.93
N THR A 102 -13.83 14.94 -11.22
CA THR A 102 -13.04 13.98 -11.99
C THR A 102 -11.53 14.30 -11.96
N LEU A 103 -11.17 15.58 -12.06
CA LEU A 103 -9.77 15.99 -12.00
C LEU A 103 -9.12 15.64 -10.67
N LEU A 104 -9.84 15.87 -9.57
CA LEU A 104 -9.34 15.55 -8.23
C LEU A 104 -9.19 14.03 -8.04
N SER A 105 -10.05 13.21 -8.65
CA SER A 105 -9.91 11.75 -8.60
C SER A 105 -8.67 11.27 -9.35
N TYR A 106 -8.34 11.86 -10.51
CA TYR A 106 -7.10 11.51 -11.23
C TYR A 106 -5.85 11.90 -10.43
N ALA A 107 -5.86 13.10 -9.84
CA ALA A 107 -4.76 13.53 -8.97
C ALA A 107 -4.61 12.58 -7.76
N ALA A 108 -5.72 12.18 -7.12
CA ALA A 108 -5.74 11.24 -6.01
C ALA A 108 -5.12 9.89 -6.39
N LEU A 109 -5.54 9.30 -7.52
CA LEU A 109 -4.99 8.04 -8.02
C LEU A 109 -3.50 8.17 -8.32
N GLY A 110 -3.04 9.28 -8.90
CA GLY A 110 -1.63 9.57 -9.11
C GLY A 110 -0.83 9.58 -7.81
N VAL A 111 -1.33 10.28 -6.78
CA VAL A 111 -0.70 10.34 -5.46
C VAL A 111 -0.64 8.94 -4.81
N LEU A 112 -1.70 8.14 -4.94
CA LEU A 112 -1.74 6.75 -4.45
C LEU A 112 -0.71 5.85 -5.15
N VAL A 113 -0.54 5.99 -6.46
CA VAL A 113 0.46 5.25 -7.26
C VAL A 113 1.86 5.53 -6.75
N PHE A 114 2.24 6.79 -6.58
CA PHE A 114 3.56 7.16 -6.07
C PHE A 114 3.73 6.76 -4.61
N GLY A 115 2.72 6.98 -3.77
CA GLY A 115 2.76 6.59 -2.36
C GLY A 115 3.01 5.09 -2.18
N ASN A 116 2.31 4.24 -2.93
CA ASN A 116 2.52 2.80 -2.93
C ASN A 116 3.92 2.42 -3.44
N GLY A 117 4.40 3.12 -4.49
CA GLY A 117 5.74 2.92 -5.02
C GLY A 117 6.85 3.16 -3.99
N PHE A 118 6.73 4.20 -3.16
CA PHE A 118 7.69 4.46 -2.08
C PHE A 118 7.51 3.54 -0.88
N PHE A 119 6.32 3.08 -0.60
CA PHE A 119 6.03 2.26 0.58
C PHE A 119 6.40 0.80 0.39
N LYS A 120 5.85 0.16 -0.64
CA LYS A 120 5.85 -1.30 -0.81
C LYS A 120 7.23 -1.96 -0.88
N PRO A 121 8.19 -1.50 -1.69
CA PRO A 121 9.50 -2.14 -1.76
C PRO A 121 10.27 -1.96 -0.44
N ASN A 122 10.14 -0.83 0.19
CA ASN A 122 10.94 -0.43 1.33
C ASN A 122 10.51 -1.08 2.64
N ILE A 123 9.21 -1.35 2.84
CA ILE A 123 8.72 -2.03 4.04
C ILE A 123 9.17 -3.49 4.05
N SER A 124 9.17 -4.17 2.92
CA SER A 124 9.66 -5.54 2.81
C SER A 124 11.17 -5.64 3.07
N THR A 125 11.95 -4.69 2.53
CA THR A 125 13.39 -4.58 2.81
C THR A 125 13.67 -4.33 4.30
N MET A 126 12.85 -3.50 4.94
CA MET A 126 13.00 -3.20 6.37
C MET A 126 12.77 -4.43 7.25
N VAL A 127 11.93 -5.38 6.87
CA VAL A 127 11.79 -6.66 7.59
C VAL A 127 13.14 -7.38 7.67
N GLY A 128 13.85 -7.48 6.53
CA GLY A 128 15.19 -8.08 6.50
C GLY A 128 16.20 -7.36 7.40
N GLN A 129 16.14 -6.04 7.46
CA GLN A 129 17.05 -5.20 8.27
C GLN A 129 16.84 -5.32 9.78
N LEU A 130 15.76 -5.96 10.23
CA LEU A 130 15.54 -6.22 11.67
C LEU A 130 16.38 -7.39 12.20
N TYR A 131 17.01 -8.16 11.32
CA TYR A 131 17.73 -9.37 11.66
C TYR A 131 19.20 -9.26 11.24
N PRO A 132 20.14 -9.80 12.03
CA PRO A 132 21.53 -9.93 11.60
C PRO A 132 21.66 -10.91 10.44
N ASP A 133 22.77 -10.83 9.71
CA ASP A 133 23.06 -11.71 8.59
C ASP A 133 23.02 -13.19 9.04
N ASN A 134 22.40 -14.04 8.22
CA ASN A 134 22.23 -15.48 8.46
C ASN A 134 21.39 -15.85 9.70
N ASP A 135 20.51 -14.98 10.17
CA ASP A 135 19.58 -15.31 11.26
C ASP A 135 18.51 -16.30 10.76
N ARG A 136 18.44 -17.47 11.40
CA ARG A 136 17.48 -18.53 11.06
C ARG A 136 16.02 -18.12 11.24
N ARG A 137 15.74 -17.04 11.99
CA ARG A 137 14.38 -16.50 12.21
C ARG A 137 13.88 -15.65 11.05
N LEU A 138 14.74 -15.32 10.09
CA LEU A 138 14.38 -14.41 8.98
C LEU A 138 13.27 -15.01 8.11
N ASP A 139 13.32 -16.29 7.79
CA ASP A 139 12.29 -16.94 6.98
C ASP A 139 10.92 -16.94 7.67
N SER A 140 10.90 -17.22 8.97
CA SER A 140 9.67 -17.15 9.76
C SER A 140 9.17 -15.71 9.92
N ALA A 141 10.05 -14.73 9.97
CA ALA A 141 9.68 -13.30 10.00
C ALA A 141 8.97 -12.88 8.72
N TYR A 142 9.48 -13.26 7.56
CA TYR A 142 8.78 -13.01 6.29
C TYR A 142 7.45 -13.75 6.22
N THR A 143 7.36 -14.97 6.73
CA THR A 143 6.09 -15.71 6.81
C THR A 143 5.06 -14.94 7.62
N ILE A 144 5.43 -14.45 8.82
CA ILE A 144 4.55 -13.61 9.65
C ILE A 144 4.16 -12.32 8.91
N PHE A 145 5.11 -11.66 8.29
CA PHE A 145 4.85 -10.43 7.53
C PHE A 145 3.85 -10.65 6.38
N TYR A 146 4.04 -11.72 5.59
CA TYR A 146 3.12 -12.09 4.51
C TYR A 146 1.73 -12.52 5.01
N MET A 147 1.62 -13.07 6.20
CA MET A 147 0.30 -13.31 6.83
C MET A 147 -0.46 -12.01 7.04
N GLY A 148 0.21 -10.91 7.43
CA GLY A 148 -0.39 -9.58 7.54
C GLY A 148 -0.93 -9.08 6.20
N ILE A 149 -0.15 -9.22 5.12
CA ILE A 149 -0.56 -8.88 3.75
C ILE A 149 -1.86 -9.62 3.38
N ASN A 150 -1.85 -10.95 3.56
CA ASN A 150 -3.00 -11.78 3.18
C ASN A 150 -4.23 -11.50 4.04
N LEU A 151 -4.05 -11.25 5.33
CA LEU A 151 -5.14 -10.93 6.24
C LEU A 151 -5.80 -9.58 5.86
N GLY A 152 -5.01 -8.54 5.61
CA GLY A 152 -5.52 -7.26 5.15
C GLY A 152 -6.26 -7.37 3.81
N ALA A 153 -5.67 -8.08 2.84
CA ALA A 153 -6.26 -8.30 1.53
C ALA A 153 -7.56 -9.13 1.57
N PHE A 154 -7.67 -10.09 2.49
CA PHE A 154 -8.84 -10.94 2.66
C PHE A 154 -10.00 -10.18 3.31
N ILE A 155 -9.75 -9.44 4.39
CA ILE A 155 -10.79 -8.74 5.16
C ILE A 155 -11.33 -7.53 4.38
N ALA A 156 -10.49 -6.82 3.63
CA ALA A 156 -10.84 -5.57 2.96
C ALA A 156 -12.06 -5.67 2.03
N PRO A 157 -12.10 -6.58 1.03
CA PRO A 157 -13.25 -6.67 0.13
C PRO A 157 -14.53 -7.14 0.86
N LEU A 158 -14.41 -7.93 1.94
CA LEU A 158 -15.56 -8.38 2.72
C LEU A 158 -16.22 -7.19 3.45
N VAL A 159 -15.40 -6.34 4.07
CA VAL A 159 -15.91 -5.15 4.79
C VAL A 159 -16.43 -4.11 3.80
N CYS A 160 -15.66 -3.78 2.76
CA CYS A 160 -16.05 -2.77 1.78
C CYS A 160 -17.19 -3.22 0.85
N GLY A 161 -17.37 -4.54 0.65
CA GLY A 161 -18.48 -5.06 -0.14
C GLY A 161 -19.78 -5.23 0.64
N TRP A 162 -19.71 -5.23 1.98
CA TRP A 162 -20.88 -5.28 2.86
C TRP A 162 -21.43 -3.87 3.16
N LEU A 163 -20.60 -2.85 3.16
CA LEU A 163 -20.98 -1.44 3.33
C LEU A 163 -21.60 -0.86 2.06
#